data_6c42dfaeac839d435356949a6deaa57e
#
_entry.id   6c42dfaeac839d435356949a6deaa57e
#
_cell.length_a   1.000
_cell.length_b   1.000
_cell.length_c   1.000
_cell.angle_alpha   90.00
_cell.angle_beta   90.00
_cell.angle_gamma   90.00
#
_symmetry.space_group_name_H-M   'P 1'
#
loop_
_entity.id
_entity.type
_entity.pdbx_description
1 polymer ?
#
loop_
_entity_poly.entity_id
_entity_poly.type
_entity_poly.pdbx_seq_one_letter_code
_entity_poly.pdbx_strand_id
1 'polypeptide(L)'
;MLQGYDISNWQGTTPMDTDFLIIKASEGDGYKDPRLDQHYNAWKETGKPYGFYHYARPDLGNTPEAEADWFLSLVGGHVGKALMALDFEGEALSTPNAAAWAKGWIDHFVQKTGVKPLLYIQGSPIGSGEYDAIFNEDIGCWAASDPSYYEGHATIAIQQSVYGGFDHDTFYGDGTAWNLYSAGSGDTPEPTPEPEPAVTNNEFSVGDTVIPTALVDYNGTPVTSYHDSYTISEINGDRAVLTVGGTVWCAMNTANIAKTGSAAPAAAKSNGSSICVGDTVRPTRLTDYNGISVTSYHDSYTVSELNGDRAVLTANGQIWAAMHVSDLEKI
;
A
#
# COMPACT_ATOMS: atom_id res chain seq x y z
N MET A 1 -1.49 -12.00 -0.62
CA MET A 1 -2.08 -10.77 -1.22
C MET A 1 -2.42 -11.06 -2.66
N LEU A 2 -3.55 -10.54 -3.14
CA LEU A 2 -3.97 -10.67 -4.54
C LEU A 2 -3.73 -9.34 -5.26
N GLN A 3 -3.39 -9.40 -6.55
CA GLN A 3 -3.22 -8.23 -7.41
C GLN A 3 -4.36 -8.16 -8.41
N GLY A 4 -4.93 -6.98 -8.59
CA GLY A 4 -6.10 -6.78 -9.43
C GLY A 4 -6.16 -5.44 -10.12
N TYR A 5 -7.28 -5.23 -10.77
CA TYR A 5 -7.64 -3.97 -11.40
C TYR A 5 -9.09 -3.65 -11.07
N ASP A 6 -9.40 -2.37 -10.99
CA ASP A 6 -10.75 -1.90 -11.17
C ASP A 6 -10.93 -1.31 -12.57
N ILE A 7 -12.11 -1.53 -13.14
CA ILE A 7 -12.42 -1.16 -14.52
C ILE A 7 -13.85 -0.66 -14.69
N SER A 8 -14.04 0.12 -15.74
CA SER A 8 -15.32 0.65 -16.16
C SER A 8 -15.44 0.63 -17.69
N ASN A 9 -16.41 1.34 -18.23
CA ASN A 9 -16.53 1.55 -19.67
C ASN A 9 -15.33 2.26 -20.32
N TRP A 10 -14.45 2.89 -19.53
CA TRP A 10 -13.23 3.53 -20.03
C TRP A 10 -12.18 2.51 -20.49
N GLN A 11 -12.16 1.34 -19.90
CA GLN A 11 -11.29 0.25 -20.33
C GLN A 11 -11.95 -0.51 -21.49
N GLY A 12 -11.37 -0.39 -22.68
CA GLY A 12 -11.91 -0.99 -23.91
C GLY A 12 -11.92 -2.53 -23.90
N THR A 13 -11.01 -3.14 -23.16
CA THR A 13 -10.83 -4.59 -23.03
C THR A 13 -10.77 -4.99 -21.57
N THR A 14 -11.20 -6.22 -21.27
CA THR A 14 -11.09 -6.81 -19.93
C THR A 14 -9.67 -7.31 -19.72
N PRO A 15 -8.92 -6.83 -18.70
CA PRO A 15 -7.62 -7.39 -18.37
C PRO A 15 -7.81 -8.81 -17.81
N MET A 16 -6.98 -9.76 -18.29
CA MET A 16 -7.12 -11.19 -17.94
C MET A 16 -5.93 -11.71 -17.12
N ASP A 17 -4.80 -10.97 -17.11
CA ASP A 17 -3.57 -11.36 -16.42
C ASP A 17 -3.50 -10.68 -15.05
N THR A 18 -4.43 -11.07 -14.19
CA THR A 18 -4.53 -10.56 -12.81
C THR A 18 -5.24 -11.60 -11.93
N ASP A 19 -5.17 -11.44 -10.60
CA ASP A 19 -5.79 -12.36 -9.65
C ASP A 19 -7.27 -12.07 -9.43
N PHE A 20 -7.71 -10.80 -9.50
CA PHE A 20 -9.10 -10.40 -9.34
C PHE A 20 -9.44 -9.19 -10.22
N LEU A 21 -10.74 -8.92 -10.33
CA LEU A 21 -11.27 -7.78 -11.07
C LEU A 21 -12.45 -7.15 -10.32
N ILE A 22 -12.47 -5.82 -10.21
CA ILE A 22 -13.61 -5.06 -9.70
C ILE A 22 -14.19 -4.22 -10.84
N ILE A 23 -15.49 -4.36 -11.11
CA ILE A 23 -16.14 -3.84 -12.31
C ILE A 23 -17.16 -2.76 -11.92
N LYS A 24 -17.09 -1.58 -12.53
CA LYS A 24 -18.15 -0.57 -12.39
C LYS A 24 -19.48 -1.14 -12.82
N ALA A 25 -20.46 -1.12 -11.92
CA ALA A 25 -21.81 -1.55 -12.24
C ALA A 25 -22.73 -0.38 -12.54
N SER A 26 -22.64 0.67 -11.74
CA SER A 26 -23.57 1.80 -11.80
C SER A 26 -22.97 3.11 -11.31
N GLU A 27 -23.71 4.18 -11.58
CA GLU A 27 -23.46 5.54 -11.10
C GLU A 27 -24.79 6.24 -10.84
N GLY A 28 -24.93 6.93 -9.70
CA GLY A 28 -26.19 7.58 -9.36
C GLY A 28 -27.37 6.60 -9.32
N ASP A 29 -28.59 7.11 -9.51
CA ASP A 29 -29.81 6.32 -9.40
C ASP A 29 -30.39 5.83 -10.77
N GLY A 30 -29.60 5.87 -11.86
CA GLY A 30 -30.12 5.51 -13.18
C GLY A 30 -29.08 5.11 -14.23
N TYR A 31 -27.79 5.34 -13.98
CA TYR A 31 -26.75 4.95 -14.92
C TYR A 31 -26.27 3.53 -14.67
N LYS A 32 -26.35 2.68 -15.69
CA LYS A 32 -25.67 1.36 -15.74
C LYS A 32 -24.40 1.52 -16.59
N ASP A 33 -23.28 1.01 -16.12
CA ASP A 33 -22.07 0.99 -16.94
C ASP A 33 -22.31 0.16 -18.22
N PRO A 34 -22.11 0.74 -19.42
CA PRO A 34 -22.47 0.06 -20.68
C PRO A 34 -21.59 -1.17 -20.96
N ARG A 35 -20.48 -1.34 -20.26
CA ARG A 35 -19.60 -2.51 -20.40
C ARG A 35 -19.66 -3.49 -19.24
N LEU A 36 -20.53 -3.26 -18.26
CA LEU A 36 -20.71 -4.17 -17.11
C LEU A 36 -20.84 -5.62 -17.57
N ASP A 37 -21.81 -5.89 -18.44
CA ASP A 37 -22.10 -7.27 -18.89
C ASP A 37 -20.95 -7.84 -19.73
N GLN A 38 -20.29 -7.00 -20.53
CA GLN A 38 -19.14 -7.41 -21.35
C GLN A 38 -17.96 -7.85 -20.46
N HIS A 39 -17.59 -7.01 -19.49
CA HIS A 39 -16.46 -7.28 -18.60
C HIS A 39 -16.74 -8.47 -17.69
N TYR A 40 -17.93 -8.53 -17.10
CA TYR A 40 -18.33 -9.68 -16.29
C TYR A 40 -18.35 -10.98 -17.08
N ASN A 41 -18.95 -10.99 -18.28
CA ASN A 41 -19.02 -12.21 -19.10
C ASN A 41 -17.64 -12.70 -19.54
N ALA A 42 -16.69 -11.80 -19.81
CA ALA A 42 -15.33 -12.18 -20.11
C ALA A 42 -14.61 -12.77 -18.88
N TRP A 43 -14.84 -12.17 -17.69
CA TRP A 43 -14.12 -12.54 -16.47
C TRP A 43 -14.63 -13.81 -15.79
N LYS A 44 -15.96 -14.03 -15.77
CA LYS A 44 -16.59 -15.16 -15.03
C LYS A 44 -16.03 -16.52 -15.42
N GLU A 45 -15.60 -16.70 -16.67
CA GLU A 45 -15.06 -17.96 -17.19
C GLU A 45 -13.68 -18.29 -16.60
N THR A 46 -13.01 -17.31 -15.97
CA THR A 46 -11.71 -17.52 -15.32
C THR A 46 -11.84 -18.27 -14.00
N GLY A 47 -13.02 -18.23 -13.37
CA GLY A 47 -13.23 -18.73 -12.02
C GLY A 47 -12.49 -17.94 -10.92
N LYS A 48 -11.84 -16.82 -11.28
CA LYS A 48 -11.13 -15.97 -10.34
C LYS A 48 -12.06 -15.03 -9.55
N PRO A 49 -11.63 -14.50 -8.39
CA PRO A 49 -12.34 -13.50 -7.61
C PRO A 49 -12.80 -12.29 -8.43
N TYR A 50 -13.97 -11.75 -8.11
CA TYR A 50 -14.49 -10.55 -8.74
C TYR A 50 -15.33 -9.72 -7.77
N GLY A 51 -15.48 -8.43 -8.11
CA GLY A 51 -16.30 -7.49 -7.39
C GLY A 51 -17.03 -6.52 -8.32
N PHE A 52 -17.96 -5.75 -7.72
CA PHE A 52 -18.65 -4.66 -8.39
C PHE A 52 -18.59 -3.40 -7.53
N TYR A 53 -18.50 -2.23 -8.18
CA TYR A 53 -18.60 -0.97 -7.50
C TYR A 53 -19.69 -0.06 -8.06
N HIS A 54 -20.20 0.79 -7.18
CA HIS A 54 -21.16 1.85 -7.45
C HIS A 54 -20.48 3.20 -7.26
N TYR A 55 -20.48 4.06 -8.27
CA TYR A 55 -20.00 5.43 -8.18
C TYR A 55 -21.09 6.35 -7.64
N ALA A 56 -20.85 6.94 -6.48
CA ALA A 56 -21.84 7.76 -5.77
C ALA A 56 -22.04 9.13 -6.42
N ARG A 57 -23.28 9.59 -6.53
CA ARG A 57 -23.65 10.90 -7.09
C ARG A 57 -24.63 11.68 -6.20
N PRO A 58 -24.34 11.89 -4.90
CA PRO A 58 -25.16 12.73 -4.04
C PRO A 58 -25.26 14.19 -4.53
N ASP A 59 -24.29 14.64 -5.31
CA ASP A 59 -24.25 15.96 -5.93
C ASP A 59 -25.43 16.20 -6.90
N LEU A 60 -26.03 15.12 -7.43
CA LEU A 60 -27.22 15.18 -8.27
C LEU A 60 -28.53 15.25 -7.47
N GLY A 61 -28.44 15.21 -6.13
CA GLY A 61 -29.59 15.25 -5.23
C GLY A 61 -30.24 13.87 -4.99
N ASN A 62 -29.57 12.79 -5.37
CA ASN A 62 -30.02 11.43 -5.14
C ASN A 62 -29.96 11.08 -3.67
N THR A 63 -30.90 10.23 -3.20
CA THR A 63 -30.81 9.68 -1.86
C THR A 63 -29.92 8.44 -1.83
N PRO A 64 -29.25 8.18 -0.70
CA PRO A 64 -28.40 7.00 -0.55
C PRO A 64 -29.17 5.69 -0.79
N GLU A 65 -30.43 5.61 -0.36
CA GLU A 65 -31.26 4.43 -0.55
C GLU A 65 -31.59 4.20 -2.03
N ALA A 66 -31.90 5.26 -2.81
CA ALA A 66 -32.19 5.13 -4.23
C ALA A 66 -31.00 4.62 -5.02
N GLU A 67 -29.81 5.14 -4.75
CA GLU A 67 -28.57 4.70 -5.41
C GLU A 67 -28.20 3.26 -5.00
N ALA A 68 -28.37 2.89 -3.74
CA ALA A 68 -28.13 1.53 -3.28
C ALA A 68 -29.12 0.51 -3.91
N ASP A 69 -30.42 0.87 -3.99
CA ASP A 69 -31.43 0.04 -4.65
C ASP A 69 -31.16 -0.07 -6.15
N TRP A 70 -30.70 0.99 -6.81
CA TRP A 70 -30.29 0.93 -8.22
C TRP A 70 -29.09 -0.02 -8.43
N PHE A 71 -28.05 0.10 -7.63
CA PHE A 71 -26.91 -0.82 -7.66
C PHE A 71 -27.36 -2.27 -7.48
N LEU A 72 -28.15 -2.55 -6.45
CA LEU A 72 -28.66 -3.87 -6.16
C LEU A 72 -29.54 -4.42 -7.29
N SER A 73 -30.26 -3.58 -8.01
CA SER A 73 -31.08 -4.01 -9.16
C SER A 73 -30.24 -4.61 -10.29
N LEU A 74 -28.97 -4.18 -10.41
CA LEU A 74 -28.04 -4.64 -11.44
C LEU A 74 -27.20 -5.83 -11.01
N VAL A 75 -26.74 -5.85 -9.74
CA VAL A 75 -25.77 -6.84 -9.25
C VAL A 75 -26.25 -7.69 -8.08
N GLY A 76 -27.51 -7.56 -7.65
CA GLY A 76 -28.06 -8.27 -6.48
C GLY A 76 -27.95 -9.80 -6.57
N GLY A 77 -27.98 -10.38 -7.77
CA GLY A 77 -27.74 -11.82 -7.98
C GLY A 77 -26.31 -12.30 -7.66
N HIS A 78 -25.38 -11.38 -7.44
CA HIS A 78 -23.97 -11.62 -7.10
C HIS A 78 -23.64 -11.37 -5.63
N VAL A 79 -24.57 -10.83 -4.84
CA VAL A 79 -24.41 -10.65 -3.40
C VAL A 79 -24.10 -12.00 -2.74
N GLY A 80 -23.11 -12.00 -1.87
CA GLY A 80 -22.61 -13.22 -1.22
C GLY A 80 -21.60 -14.03 -2.06
N LYS A 81 -21.27 -13.57 -3.30
CA LYS A 81 -20.31 -14.21 -4.21
C LYS A 81 -19.25 -13.24 -4.73
N ALA A 82 -19.64 -11.98 -4.88
CA ALA A 82 -18.78 -10.90 -5.37
C ALA A 82 -18.54 -9.89 -4.27
N LEU A 83 -17.36 -9.31 -4.24
CA LEU A 83 -17.07 -8.15 -3.39
C LEU A 83 -17.91 -6.96 -3.89
N MET A 84 -18.52 -6.23 -2.97
CA MET A 84 -19.32 -5.05 -3.27
C MET A 84 -18.65 -3.80 -2.70
N ALA A 85 -18.66 -2.69 -3.43
CA ALA A 85 -18.05 -1.46 -2.99
C ALA A 85 -18.89 -0.23 -3.33
N LEU A 86 -18.88 0.74 -2.42
CA LEU A 86 -19.27 2.12 -2.66
C LEU A 86 -18.01 2.91 -3.04
N ASP A 87 -17.99 3.49 -4.22
CA ASP A 87 -16.97 4.42 -4.69
C ASP A 87 -17.44 5.84 -4.39
N PHE A 88 -16.81 6.45 -3.37
CA PHE A 88 -17.19 7.74 -2.82
C PHE A 88 -16.05 8.76 -2.98
N GLU A 89 -16.06 9.45 -4.10
CA GLU A 89 -15.00 10.39 -4.48
C GLU A 89 -15.53 11.62 -5.22
N GLY A 90 -14.64 12.48 -5.66
CA GLY A 90 -14.96 13.62 -6.51
C GLY A 90 -15.98 14.58 -5.89
N GLU A 91 -17.04 14.90 -6.65
CA GLU A 91 -18.12 15.80 -6.21
C GLU A 91 -18.87 15.26 -4.99
N ALA A 92 -18.94 13.94 -4.79
CA ALA A 92 -19.60 13.33 -3.65
C ALA A 92 -19.01 13.82 -2.33
N LEU A 93 -17.68 13.97 -2.24
CA LEU A 93 -16.99 14.45 -1.05
C LEU A 93 -17.30 15.91 -0.69
N SER A 94 -17.76 16.69 -1.66
CA SER A 94 -18.06 18.12 -1.50
C SER A 94 -19.53 18.39 -1.19
N THR A 95 -20.37 17.35 -1.15
CA THR A 95 -21.79 17.52 -0.84
C THR A 95 -22.01 17.77 0.66
N PRO A 96 -23.04 18.54 1.04
CA PRO A 96 -23.38 18.69 2.43
C PRO A 96 -23.68 17.34 3.10
N ASN A 97 -23.08 17.08 4.27
CA ASN A 97 -23.24 15.83 5.03
C ASN A 97 -22.74 14.57 4.26
N ALA A 98 -21.67 14.70 3.49
CA ALA A 98 -21.10 13.65 2.66
C ALA A 98 -20.91 12.31 3.42
N ALA A 99 -20.31 12.34 4.60
CA ALA A 99 -20.10 11.13 5.42
C ALA A 99 -21.41 10.49 5.87
N ALA A 100 -22.42 11.30 6.23
CA ALA A 100 -23.74 10.78 6.61
C ALA A 100 -24.47 10.16 5.42
N TRP A 101 -24.29 10.71 4.21
CA TRP A 101 -24.84 10.15 2.99
C TRP A 101 -24.18 8.80 2.67
N ALA A 102 -22.85 8.72 2.71
CA ALA A 102 -22.13 7.48 2.48
C ALA A 102 -22.53 6.40 3.49
N LYS A 103 -22.67 6.79 4.79
CA LYS A 103 -23.16 5.88 5.82
C LYS A 103 -24.58 5.40 5.52
N GLY A 104 -25.48 6.28 5.11
CA GLY A 104 -26.86 5.93 4.75
C GLY A 104 -26.92 4.91 3.61
N TRP A 105 -26.07 5.04 2.59
CA TRP A 105 -25.96 4.07 1.50
C TRP A 105 -25.49 2.70 2.00
N ILE A 106 -24.43 2.69 2.82
CA ILE A 106 -23.88 1.46 3.40
C ILE A 106 -24.90 0.78 4.31
N ASP A 107 -25.53 1.53 5.22
CA ASP A 107 -26.54 1.00 6.15
C ASP A 107 -27.71 0.36 5.39
N HIS A 108 -28.21 1.03 4.34
CA HIS A 108 -29.30 0.51 3.52
C HIS A 108 -28.88 -0.74 2.76
N PHE A 109 -27.67 -0.75 2.18
CA PHE A 109 -27.12 -1.91 1.49
C PHE A 109 -27.01 -3.12 2.44
N VAL A 110 -26.43 -2.91 3.65
CA VAL A 110 -26.30 -3.96 4.66
C VAL A 110 -27.68 -4.44 5.15
N GLN A 111 -28.62 -3.53 5.36
CA GLN A 111 -30.00 -3.90 5.74
C GLN A 111 -30.68 -4.80 4.71
N LYS A 112 -30.46 -4.54 3.42
CA LYS A 112 -31.05 -5.31 2.32
C LYS A 112 -30.39 -6.67 2.08
N THR A 113 -29.10 -6.77 2.33
CA THR A 113 -28.28 -7.90 1.86
C THR A 113 -27.65 -8.73 2.96
N GLY A 114 -27.45 -8.15 4.14
CA GLY A 114 -26.62 -8.73 5.20
C GLY A 114 -25.12 -8.71 4.90
N VAL A 115 -24.69 -8.12 3.77
CA VAL A 115 -23.29 -8.07 3.33
C VAL A 115 -22.73 -6.67 3.59
N LYS A 116 -21.53 -6.57 4.13
CA LYS A 116 -20.80 -5.31 4.31
C LYS A 116 -20.02 -4.97 3.04
N PRO A 117 -20.34 -3.84 2.36
CA PRO A 117 -19.56 -3.40 1.22
C PRO A 117 -18.26 -2.75 1.67
N LEU A 118 -17.25 -2.65 0.79
CA LEU A 118 -16.12 -1.77 1.01
C LEU A 118 -16.51 -0.31 0.74
N LEU A 119 -15.84 0.63 1.40
CA LEU A 119 -15.86 2.04 1.05
C LEU A 119 -14.54 2.40 0.35
N TYR A 120 -14.62 2.74 -0.96
CA TYR A 120 -13.52 3.39 -1.67
C TYR A 120 -13.57 4.88 -1.39
N ILE A 121 -12.46 5.42 -0.90
CA ILE A 121 -12.35 6.83 -0.53
C ILE A 121 -10.89 7.27 -0.48
N GLN A 122 -10.62 8.52 -0.85
CA GLN A 122 -9.29 9.13 -0.70
C GLN A 122 -8.96 9.45 0.77
N GLY A 123 -7.66 9.53 1.10
CA GLY A 123 -7.19 9.66 2.47
C GLY A 123 -7.50 10.97 3.17
N SER A 124 -7.54 12.10 2.44
CA SER A 124 -7.71 13.42 3.05
C SER A 124 -8.98 13.56 3.90
N PRO A 125 -10.18 13.10 3.51
CA PRO A 125 -11.37 13.11 4.37
C PRO A 125 -11.25 12.16 5.57
N ILE A 126 -10.55 11.05 5.43
CA ILE A 126 -10.42 10.05 6.51
C ILE A 126 -9.66 10.62 7.70
N GLY A 127 -8.54 11.27 7.47
CA GLY A 127 -7.72 11.85 8.55
C GLY A 127 -8.42 12.95 9.38
N SER A 128 -9.61 13.42 8.97
CA SER A 128 -10.45 14.32 9.78
C SER A 128 -11.29 13.59 10.83
N GLY A 129 -11.43 12.26 10.72
CA GLY A 129 -12.31 11.44 11.56
C GLY A 129 -13.80 11.53 11.20
N GLU A 130 -14.16 12.25 10.13
CA GLU A 130 -15.56 12.44 9.72
C GLU A 130 -16.22 11.12 9.29
N TYR A 131 -15.43 10.17 8.79
CA TYR A 131 -15.90 8.86 8.34
C TYR A 131 -15.74 7.73 9.37
N ASP A 132 -15.22 8.02 10.57
CA ASP A 132 -14.98 7.01 11.61
C ASP A 132 -16.26 6.24 12.00
N ALA A 133 -17.44 6.89 11.94
CA ALA A 133 -18.71 6.23 12.22
C ALA A 133 -19.02 5.08 11.25
N ILE A 134 -18.47 5.10 10.02
CA ILE A 134 -18.60 4.03 9.04
C ILE A 134 -17.63 2.89 9.40
N PHE A 135 -16.36 3.23 9.60
CA PHE A 135 -15.31 2.22 9.82
C PHE A 135 -15.41 1.55 11.19
N ASN A 136 -15.99 2.23 12.20
CA ASN A 136 -16.29 1.63 13.50
C ASN A 136 -17.38 0.53 13.44
N GLU A 137 -18.11 0.43 12.34
CA GLU A 137 -19.03 -0.68 12.07
C GLU A 137 -18.37 -1.82 11.29
N ASP A 138 -17.04 -1.83 11.26
CA ASP A 138 -16.27 -2.90 10.66
C ASP A 138 -16.49 -2.99 9.14
N ILE A 139 -16.54 -1.83 8.50
CA ILE A 139 -16.54 -1.68 7.05
C ILE A 139 -15.09 -1.62 6.56
N GLY A 140 -14.72 -2.49 5.63
CA GLY A 140 -13.40 -2.48 5.04
C GLY A 140 -13.18 -1.26 4.14
N CYS A 141 -11.96 -0.73 4.12
CA CYS A 141 -11.59 0.39 3.29
C CYS A 141 -10.91 -0.07 1.98
N TRP A 142 -11.34 0.50 0.86
CA TRP A 142 -10.58 0.48 -0.38
C TRP A 142 -9.89 1.84 -0.52
N ALA A 143 -8.60 1.86 -0.21
CA ALA A 143 -7.84 3.07 -0.02
C ALA A 143 -7.29 3.62 -1.36
N ALA A 144 -7.61 4.88 -1.66
CA ALA A 144 -7.18 5.59 -2.88
C ALA A 144 -5.94 6.48 -2.67
N SER A 145 -5.34 6.47 -1.48
CA SER A 145 -4.22 7.34 -1.11
C SER A 145 -3.18 6.57 -0.28
N ASP A 146 -2.10 7.25 0.11
CA ASP A 146 -1.07 6.68 0.99
C ASP A 146 -1.70 6.08 2.26
N PRO A 147 -1.31 4.87 2.65
CA PRO A 147 -1.85 4.17 3.82
C PRO A 147 -1.82 4.97 5.13
N SER A 148 -0.87 5.87 5.31
CA SER A 148 -0.74 6.68 6.52
C SER A 148 -1.96 7.58 6.81
N TYR A 149 -2.75 7.94 5.79
CA TYR A 149 -3.99 8.70 6.00
C TYR A 149 -5.08 7.91 6.70
N TYR A 150 -5.02 6.58 6.66
CA TYR A 150 -6.05 5.68 7.17
C TYR A 150 -5.72 5.12 8.54
N GLU A 151 -4.47 5.32 9.02
CA GLU A 151 -4.01 4.84 10.32
C GLU A 151 -4.87 5.37 11.47
N GLY A 152 -5.36 4.46 12.31
CA GLY A 152 -6.24 4.79 13.44
C GLY A 152 -7.70 5.09 13.06
N HIS A 153 -8.05 5.10 11.77
CA HIS A 153 -9.40 5.41 11.26
C HIS A 153 -10.05 4.24 10.54
N ALA A 154 -9.31 3.52 9.68
CA ALA A 154 -9.88 2.48 8.83
C ALA A 154 -8.96 1.28 8.66
N THR A 155 -9.55 0.08 8.54
CA THR A 155 -8.83 -1.13 8.12
C THR A 155 -8.80 -1.19 6.59
N ILE A 156 -7.60 -1.11 6.01
CA ILE A 156 -7.44 -1.19 4.56
C ILE A 156 -7.56 -2.65 4.11
N ALA A 157 -8.60 -2.95 3.33
CA ALA A 157 -8.78 -4.24 2.66
C ALA A 157 -8.12 -4.24 1.28
N ILE A 158 -8.26 -3.13 0.53
CA ILE A 158 -7.66 -2.93 -0.79
C ILE A 158 -6.92 -1.59 -0.82
N GLN A 159 -5.74 -1.59 -1.41
CA GLN A 159 -4.97 -0.39 -1.74
C GLN A 159 -4.91 -0.21 -3.24
N GLN A 160 -5.43 0.93 -3.73
CA GLN A 160 -5.29 1.32 -5.13
C GLN A 160 -4.00 2.10 -5.35
N SER A 161 -3.39 1.88 -6.49
CA SER A 161 -2.27 2.64 -7.03
C SER A 161 -2.43 2.82 -8.53
N VAL A 162 -2.02 3.98 -9.08
CA VAL A 162 -2.09 4.23 -10.52
C VAL A 162 -0.74 3.89 -11.15
N TYR A 163 -0.72 2.93 -12.05
CA TYR A 163 0.47 2.57 -12.80
C TYR A 163 0.14 2.24 -14.26
N GLY A 164 0.87 2.81 -15.21
CA GLY A 164 0.72 2.48 -16.63
C GLY A 164 -0.63 2.88 -17.25
N GLY A 165 -1.41 3.78 -16.59
CA GLY A 165 -2.72 4.22 -17.07
C GLY A 165 -3.88 3.31 -16.69
N PHE A 166 -3.66 2.37 -15.78
CA PHE A 166 -4.67 1.54 -15.14
C PHE A 166 -4.63 1.73 -13.63
N ASP A 167 -5.77 1.56 -13.00
CA ASP A 167 -5.92 1.52 -11.55
C ASP A 167 -5.59 0.10 -11.09
N HIS A 168 -4.45 -0.03 -10.41
CA HIS A 168 -3.95 -1.28 -9.85
C HIS A 168 -4.36 -1.40 -8.40
N ASP A 169 -4.90 -2.55 -8.04
CA ASP A 169 -5.38 -2.84 -6.70
C ASP A 169 -4.61 -3.98 -6.06
N THR A 170 -4.19 -3.76 -4.83
CA THR A 170 -3.65 -4.80 -3.97
C THR A 170 -4.66 -5.14 -2.88
N PHE A 171 -5.24 -6.33 -2.92
CA PHE A 171 -6.06 -6.84 -1.83
C PHE A 171 -5.16 -7.49 -0.78
N TYR A 172 -5.28 -7.05 0.48
CA TYR A 172 -4.44 -7.51 1.61
C TYR A 172 -4.91 -8.83 2.21
N GLY A 173 -5.32 -9.77 1.38
CA GLY A 173 -5.75 -11.11 1.74
C GLY A 173 -5.49 -12.13 0.63
N ASP A 174 -5.94 -13.34 0.86
CA ASP A 174 -5.99 -14.41 -0.11
C ASP A 174 -7.43 -14.66 -0.61
N GLY A 175 -7.65 -15.71 -1.38
CA GLY A 175 -8.98 -16.08 -1.87
C GLY A 175 -9.97 -16.42 -0.75
N THR A 176 -9.50 -16.90 0.40
CA THR A 176 -10.36 -17.18 1.56
C THR A 176 -10.85 -15.87 2.19
N ALA A 177 -9.95 -14.92 2.40
CA ALA A 177 -10.30 -13.59 2.89
C ALA A 177 -11.24 -12.87 1.91
N TRP A 178 -10.99 -12.97 0.58
CA TRP A 178 -11.89 -12.41 -0.43
C TRP A 178 -13.32 -12.97 -0.29
N ASN A 179 -13.45 -14.27 -0.10
CA ASN A 179 -14.75 -14.89 0.07
C ASN A 179 -15.48 -14.42 1.34
N LEU A 180 -14.75 -14.14 2.42
CA LEU A 180 -15.35 -13.58 3.64
C LEU A 180 -15.90 -12.18 3.40
N TYR A 181 -15.15 -11.29 2.74
CA TYR A 181 -15.65 -9.97 2.33
C TYR A 181 -16.86 -10.06 1.40
N SER A 182 -16.90 -11.06 0.52
CA SER A 182 -18.00 -11.25 -0.43
C SER A 182 -19.25 -11.85 0.22
N ALA A 183 -19.10 -12.74 1.21
CA ALA A 183 -20.20 -13.53 1.78
C ALA A 183 -21.00 -12.81 2.87
N GLY A 184 -20.52 -11.67 3.39
CA GLY A 184 -21.19 -10.96 4.47
C GLY A 184 -21.24 -11.74 5.79
N SER A 185 -20.35 -12.70 5.99
CA SER A 185 -20.11 -13.24 7.31
C SER A 185 -19.72 -12.08 8.21
N GLY A 186 -20.53 -11.75 9.21
CA GLY A 186 -20.42 -10.56 10.02
C GLY A 186 -19.21 -10.50 10.99
N ASP A 187 -18.24 -11.31 10.71
CA ASP A 187 -16.88 -11.16 11.13
C ASP A 187 -16.13 -10.66 9.89
N THR A 188 -15.87 -9.35 9.82
CA THR A 188 -14.64 -8.94 9.13
C THR A 188 -13.61 -9.93 9.66
N PRO A 189 -12.84 -10.61 8.83
CA PRO A 189 -11.69 -11.24 9.37
C PRO A 189 -10.93 -10.09 10.05
N GLU A 190 -10.91 -10.06 11.39
CA GLU A 190 -9.76 -9.54 12.08
C GLU A 190 -8.58 -10.01 11.23
N PRO A 191 -7.78 -9.08 10.60
CA PRO A 191 -6.85 -9.42 9.54
C PRO A 191 -6.29 -10.77 9.89
N THR A 192 -6.63 -11.81 9.10
CA THR A 192 -6.53 -13.22 9.56
C THR A 192 -5.19 -13.30 10.20
N PRO A 193 -5.05 -13.51 11.52
CA PRO A 193 -3.73 -13.61 12.08
C PRO A 193 -3.09 -14.64 11.17
N GLU A 194 -2.18 -14.16 10.34
CA GLU A 194 -1.40 -14.94 9.38
C GLU A 194 -1.19 -16.27 10.04
N PRO A 195 -1.62 -17.42 9.47
CA PRO A 195 -1.80 -18.68 10.21
C PRO A 195 -0.67 -18.75 11.19
N GLU A 196 -0.96 -18.73 12.51
CA GLU A 196 0.08 -18.62 13.54
C GLU A 196 1.20 -19.52 13.06
N PRO A 197 2.34 -19.00 12.63
CA PRO A 197 3.40 -19.85 12.13
C PRO A 197 3.59 -20.84 13.23
N ALA A 198 3.45 -22.11 12.93
CA ALA A 198 3.55 -23.22 13.89
C ALA A 198 4.71 -22.86 14.81
N VAL A 199 4.46 -22.62 16.10
CA VAL A 199 5.34 -22.04 17.12
C VAL A 199 6.78 -22.44 16.83
N THR A 200 7.44 -21.71 15.97
CA THR A 200 8.87 -21.73 15.83
C THR A 200 9.35 -20.78 16.90
N ASN A 201 10.10 -21.27 17.85
CA ASN A 201 10.72 -20.51 18.94
C ASN A 201 11.18 -19.16 18.35
N ASN A 202 10.45 -18.07 18.68
CA ASN A 202 10.83 -16.74 18.21
C ASN A 202 12.17 -16.40 18.83
N GLU A 203 13.22 -16.59 18.05
CA GLU A 203 14.60 -16.27 18.44
C GLU A 203 14.79 -14.75 18.60
N PHE A 204 13.82 -13.93 18.12
CA PHE A 204 13.88 -12.47 18.08
C PHE A 204 12.89 -11.80 19.04
N SER A 205 13.28 -10.66 19.60
CA SER A 205 12.46 -9.84 20.50
C SER A 205 12.67 -8.34 20.20
N VAL A 206 11.69 -7.51 20.55
CA VAL A 206 11.85 -6.05 20.51
C VAL A 206 13.05 -5.66 21.38
N GLY A 207 13.91 -4.81 20.83
CA GLY A 207 15.18 -4.41 21.43
C GLY A 207 16.39 -5.22 20.96
N ASP A 208 16.21 -6.35 20.27
CA ASP A 208 17.33 -7.10 19.71
C ASP A 208 18.05 -6.29 18.62
N THR A 209 19.37 -6.43 18.61
CA THR A 209 20.20 -5.86 17.53
C THR A 209 20.43 -6.94 16.47
N VAL A 210 20.10 -6.62 15.23
CA VAL A 210 20.11 -7.55 14.10
C VAL A 210 20.84 -7.00 12.90
N ILE A 211 21.28 -7.88 12.01
CA ILE A 211 21.82 -7.56 10.68
C ILE A 211 20.94 -8.19 9.61
N PRO A 212 20.65 -7.50 8.50
CA PRO A 212 20.00 -8.11 7.36
C PRO A 212 20.87 -9.20 6.73
N THR A 213 20.29 -10.37 6.48
CA THR A 213 20.93 -11.48 5.76
C THR A 213 20.49 -11.54 4.29
N ALA A 214 19.34 -10.92 3.98
CA ALA A 214 18.87 -10.65 2.62
C ALA A 214 18.37 -9.20 2.58
N LEU A 215 18.67 -8.47 1.51
CA LEU A 215 18.32 -7.05 1.35
C LEU A 215 16.99 -6.92 0.59
N VAL A 216 15.94 -7.43 1.19
CA VAL A 216 14.56 -7.30 0.74
C VAL A 216 13.68 -6.91 1.93
N ASP A 217 12.76 -6.00 1.73
CA ASP A 217 11.78 -5.65 2.76
C ASP A 217 10.77 -6.80 2.98
N TYR A 218 9.84 -6.60 3.91
CA TYR A 218 8.82 -7.61 4.23
C TYR A 218 7.92 -7.97 3.04
N ASN A 219 7.76 -7.05 2.07
CA ASN A 219 6.96 -7.25 0.86
C ASN A 219 7.77 -7.81 -0.32
N GLY A 220 9.05 -8.14 -0.10
CA GLY A 220 9.93 -8.66 -1.15
C GLY A 220 10.58 -7.59 -2.03
N THR A 221 10.40 -6.29 -1.70
CA THR A 221 11.03 -5.20 -2.45
C THR A 221 12.52 -5.10 -2.08
N PRO A 222 13.44 -5.00 -3.05
CA PRO A 222 14.85 -4.80 -2.75
C PRO A 222 15.08 -3.50 -1.97
N VAL A 223 15.81 -3.58 -0.87
CA VAL A 223 16.22 -2.44 -0.03
C VAL A 223 17.72 -2.34 0.07
N THR A 224 18.22 -1.14 0.37
CA THR A 224 19.66 -0.90 0.59
C THR A 224 19.91 -0.74 2.08
N SER A 225 20.85 -1.53 2.63
CA SER A 225 21.30 -1.35 4.03
C SER A 225 22.31 -0.23 4.11
N TYR A 226 22.08 0.69 5.04
CA TYR A 226 22.93 1.86 5.28
C TYR A 226 23.71 1.76 6.60
N HIS A 227 23.43 0.73 7.41
CA HIS A 227 24.03 0.54 8.72
C HIS A 227 24.48 -0.90 8.90
N ASP A 228 25.49 -1.09 9.75
CA ASP A 228 26.03 -2.43 10.05
C ASP A 228 25.06 -3.25 10.90
N SER A 229 24.13 -2.60 11.59
CA SER A 229 23.11 -3.26 12.40
C SER A 229 21.91 -2.36 12.66
N TYR A 230 20.80 -2.97 13.00
CA TYR A 230 19.50 -2.36 13.27
C TYR A 230 18.93 -2.87 14.58
N THR A 231 18.05 -2.12 15.20
CA THR A 231 17.31 -2.55 16.39
C THR A 231 15.89 -2.91 15.99
N ILE A 232 15.38 -4.04 16.45
CA ILE A 232 13.96 -4.38 16.28
C ILE A 232 13.14 -3.47 17.20
N SER A 233 12.32 -2.61 16.63
CA SER A 233 11.40 -1.75 17.38
C SER A 233 10.02 -2.35 17.56
N GLU A 234 9.62 -3.24 16.64
CA GLU A 234 8.37 -3.95 16.67
C GLU A 234 8.58 -5.33 16.04
N ILE A 235 7.89 -6.34 16.56
CA ILE A 235 7.85 -7.68 15.99
C ILE A 235 6.43 -8.21 16.08
N ASN A 236 5.93 -8.68 14.95
CA ASN A 236 4.63 -9.30 14.85
C ASN A 236 4.75 -10.53 13.93
N GLY A 237 4.66 -11.72 14.52
CA GLY A 237 4.94 -12.97 13.82
C GLY A 237 6.35 -12.99 13.24
N ASP A 238 6.49 -13.13 11.96
CA ASP A 238 7.75 -13.11 11.21
C ASP A 238 8.14 -11.72 10.67
N ARG A 239 7.32 -10.68 10.92
CA ARG A 239 7.58 -9.31 10.53
C ARG A 239 8.29 -8.55 11.66
N ALA A 240 9.50 -8.09 11.41
CA ALA A 240 10.26 -7.24 12.30
C ALA A 240 10.45 -5.83 11.71
N VAL A 241 10.10 -4.79 12.45
CA VAL A 241 10.38 -3.39 12.08
C VAL A 241 11.77 -3.03 12.59
N LEU A 242 12.63 -2.63 11.69
CA LEU A 242 14.03 -2.32 11.95
C LEU A 242 14.27 -0.81 12.01
N THR A 243 14.95 -0.37 13.05
CA THR A 243 15.24 1.05 13.31
C THR A 243 16.71 1.29 13.59
N VAL A 244 17.15 2.53 13.36
CA VAL A 244 18.43 3.07 13.80
C VAL A 244 18.20 4.40 14.48
N GLY A 245 18.67 4.51 15.72
CA GLY A 245 18.49 5.73 16.51
C GLY A 245 17.03 6.13 16.72
N GLY A 246 16.10 5.17 16.68
CA GLY A 246 14.65 5.41 16.81
C GLY A 246 13.95 5.77 15.49
N THR A 247 14.68 5.89 14.39
CA THR A 247 14.10 6.12 13.06
C THR A 247 13.88 4.78 12.36
N VAL A 248 12.68 4.55 11.83
CA VAL A 248 12.36 3.33 11.07
C VAL A 248 13.13 3.33 9.75
N TRP A 249 13.79 2.21 9.48
CA TRP A 249 14.42 1.96 8.19
C TRP A 249 13.48 1.18 7.26
N CYS A 250 13.10 -0.05 7.65
CA CYS A 250 12.10 -0.84 6.93
C CYS A 250 11.56 -1.96 7.82
N ALA A 251 10.51 -2.64 7.39
CA ALA A 251 10.10 -3.93 7.95
C ALA A 251 10.75 -5.04 7.14
N MET A 252 11.18 -6.12 7.80
CA MET A 252 11.78 -7.31 7.18
C MET A 252 11.19 -8.59 7.76
N ASN A 253 11.21 -9.66 6.95
CA ASN A 253 10.90 -10.99 7.46
C ASN A 253 12.03 -11.45 8.39
N THR A 254 11.70 -12.06 9.53
CA THR A 254 12.69 -12.55 10.50
C THR A 254 13.63 -13.61 9.90
N ALA A 255 13.22 -14.31 8.85
CA ALA A 255 14.10 -15.20 8.08
C ALA A 255 15.24 -14.46 7.34
N ASN A 256 15.09 -13.17 7.14
CA ASN A 256 16.03 -12.29 6.42
C ASN A 256 16.90 -11.44 7.35
N ILE A 257 16.89 -11.73 8.66
CA ILE A 257 17.73 -11.05 9.67
C ILE A 257 18.43 -12.05 10.57
N ALA A 258 19.56 -11.67 11.16
CA ALA A 258 20.28 -12.48 12.17
C ALA A 258 20.67 -11.59 13.36
N LYS A 259 20.63 -12.17 14.58
CA LYS A 259 21.13 -11.46 15.78
C LYS A 259 22.63 -11.21 15.69
N THR A 260 23.05 -10.04 16.11
CA THR A 260 24.47 -9.75 16.28
C THR A 260 25.05 -10.65 17.37
N GLY A 261 25.91 -11.60 16.99
CA GLY A 261 26.52 -12.58 17.93
C GLY A 261 26.35 -14.05 17.50
N SER A 262 25.49 -14.38 16.53
CA SER A 262 25.42 -15.70 15.89
C SER A 262 26.23 -15.68 14.60
N ALA A 263 27.17 -16.62 14.43
CA ALA A 263 28.05 -16.68 13.28
C ALA A 263 27.25 -16.99 12.00
N ALA A 264 27.07 -15.99 11.12
CA ALA A 264 26.50 -16.15 9.80
C ALA A 264 27.59 -16.47 8.76
N PRO A 265 27.27 -17.21 7.66
CA PRO A 265 28.25 -17.46 6.59
C PRO A 265 28.57 -16.15 5.87
N ALA A 266 29.85 -15.97 5.59
CA ALA A 266 30.45 -14.76 5.04
C ALA A 266 29.86 -14.35 3.69
N ALA A 267 29.15 -13.23 3.64
CA ALA A 267 28.94 -12.46 2.43
C ALA A 267 30.15 -11.53 2.19
N ALA A 268 30.55 -11.42 0.94
CA ALA A 268 31.80 -10.80 0.51
C ALA A 268 31.97 -9.37 1.05
N LYS A 269 33.12 -9.13 1.66
CA LYS A 269 33.55 -7.81 2.13
C LYS A 269 33.81 -6.87 0.95
N SER A 270 33.09 -5.75 0.89
CA SER A 270 33.61 -4.56 0.22
C SER A 270 34.41 -3.76 1.27
N ASN A 271 35.70 -3.65 1.06
CA ASN A 271 36.56 -2.76 1.84
C ASN A 271 36.22 -1.31 1.47
N GLY A 272 35.71 -0.54 2.42
CA GLY A 272 35.54 0.90 2.28
C GLY A 272 35.27 1.53 3.64
N SER A 273 36.20 2.38 4.11
CA SER A 273 36.05 3.22 5.28
C SER A 273 34.73 3.95 5.24
N SER A 274 33.89 3.86 6.29
CA SER A 274 32.60 4.54 6.33
C SER A 274 32.79 6.05 6.18
N ILE A 275 32.12 6.63 5.17
CA ILE A 275 32.12 8.07 4.93
C ILE A 275 31.09 8.71 5.87
N CYS A 276 31.46 9.81 6.51
CA CYS A 276 30.65 10.59 7.44
C CYS A 276 30.59 12.06 7.04
N VAL A 277 29.60 12.80 7.56
CA VAL A 277 29.58 14.27 7.44
C VAL A 277 30.84 14.85 8.08
N GLY A 278 31.48 15.77 7.36
CA GLY A 278 32.79 16.36 7.71
C GLY A 278 33.99 15.64 7.11
N ASP A 279 33.82 14.44 6.55
CA ASP A 279 34.94 13.74 5.90
C ASP A 279 35.36 14.43 4.62
N THR A 280 36.68 14.35 4.34
CA THR A 280 37.22 14.73 3.06
C THR A 280 37.26 13.53 2.13
N VAL A 281 36.69 13.71 0.95
CA VAL A 281 36.49 12.62 -0.03
C VAL A 281 36.96 13.04 -1.41
N ARG A 282 37.26 12.03 -2.23
CA ARG A 282 37.54 12.19 -3.66
C ARG A 282 36.50 11.38 -4.44
N PRO A 283 35.84 11.95 -5.47
CA PRO A 283 35.01 11.17 -6.39
C PRO A 283 35.85 10.15 -7.17
N THR A 284 35.43 8.91 -7.14
CA THR A 284 35.98 7.82 -7.95
C THR A 284 35.27 7.69 -9.29
N ARG A 285 34.07 8.27 -9.37
CA ARG A 285 33.24 8.38 -10.56
C ARG A 285 32.65 9.77 -10.67
N LEU A 286 32.68 10.37 -11.87
CA LEU A 286 32.17 11.73 -12.11
C LEU A 286 30.72 11.70 -12.62
N THR A 287 29.84 11.18 -11.78
CA THR A 287 28.38 11.11 -12.05
C THR A 287 27.66 11.52 -10.79
N ASP A 288 26.73 12.46 -10.89
CA ASP A 288 25.94 12.87 -9.74
C ASP A 288 24.94 11.76 -9.29
N TYR A 289 24.24 12.01 -8.19
CA TYR A 289 23.29 11.07 -7.62
C TYR A 289 22.13 10.68 -8.56
N ASN A 290 21.82 11.53 -9.57
CA ASN A 290 20.77 11.28 -10.56
C ASN A 290 21.30 10.67 -11.86
N GLY A 291 22.59 10.29 -11.91
CA GLY A 291 23.20 9.70 -13.07
C GLY A 291 23.70 10.71 -14.13
N ILE A 292 23.73 12.01 -13.82
CA ILE A 292 24.20 13.05 -14.74
C ILE A 292 25.73 13.22 -14.57
N SER A 293 26.45 13.26 -15.69
CA SER A 293 27.90 13.49 -15.67
C SER A 293 28.22 14.88 -15.11
N VAL A 294 29.15 14.95 -14.16
CA VAL A 294 29.63 16.18 -13.55
C VAL A 294 31.14 16.38 -13.80
N THR A 295 31.59 17.62 -13.75
CA THR A 295 33.02 17.93 -13.90
C THR A 295 33.61 18.27 -12.54
N SER A 296 34.68 17.60 -12.13
CA SER A 296 35.41 17.92 -10.90
C SER A 296 36.35 19.13 -11.12
N TYR A 297 36.26 20.09 -10.24
CA TYR A 297 37.08 21.29 -10.25
C TYR A 297 38.10 21.34 -9.10
N HIS A 298 38.02 20.35 -8.18
CA HIS A 298 38.89 20.25 -7.00
C HIS A 298 39.40 18.83 -6.84
N ASP A 299 40.56 18.68 -6.23
CA ASP A 299 41.15 17.37 -5.94
C ASP A 299 40.41 16.62 -4.82
N SER A 300 39.67 17.36 -3.98
CA SER A 300 38.88 16.79 -2.91
C SER A 300 37.70 17.68 -2.52
N TYR A 301 36.73 17.09 -1.82
CA TYR A 301 35.52 17.73 -1.36
C TYR A 301 35.22 17.33 0.08
N THR A 302 34.47 18.17 0.80
CA THR A 302 33.96 17.83 2.13
C THR A 302 32.51 17.34 2.02
N VAL A 303 32.19 16.27 2.71
CA VAL A 303 30.81 15.81 2.86
C VAL A 303 30.07 16.74 3.81
N SER A 304 29.17 17.56 3.29
CA SER A 304 28.38 18.51 4.08
C SER A 304 27.06 17.93 4.59
N GLU A 305 26.50 16.96 3.87
CA GLU A 305 25.27 16.25 4.23
C GLU A 305 25.41 14.80 3.80
N LEU A 306 24.89 13.89 4.60
CA LEU A 306 24.81 12.48 4.29
C LEU A 306 23.40 11.98 4.60
N ASN A 307 22.72 11.46 3.59
CA ASN A 307 21.39 10.87 3.72
C ASN A 307 21.38 9.53 2.98
N GLY A 308 21.51 8.43 3.74
CA GLY A 308 21.72 7.11 3.19
C GLY A 308 22.99 7.05 2.35
N ASP A 309 22.91 6.60 1.10
CA ASP A 309 24.05 6.56 0.17
C ASP A 309 24.22 7.87 -0.63
N ARG A 310 23.41 8.90 -0.34
CA ARG A 310 23.51 10.22 -0.96
C ARG A 310 24.37 11.14 -0.10
N ALA A 311 25.54 11.49 -0.59
CA ALA A 311 26.44 12.47 0.02
C ALA A 311 26.39 13.79 -0.75
N VAL A 312 26.15 14.92 -0.06
CA VAL A 312 26.30 16.26 -0.63
C VAL A 312 27.74 16.72 -0.41
N LEU A 313 28.40 17.03 -1.51
CA LEU A 313 29.79 17.43 -1.52
C LEU A 313 29.96 18.94 -1.69
N THR A 314 30.82 19.52 -0.86
CA THR A 314 31.14 20.95 -0.90
C THR A 314 32.63 21.18 -1.06
N ALA A 315 32.97 22.27 -1.73
CA ALA A 315 34.32 22.82 -1.74
C ALA A 315 34.26 24.32 -1.46
N ASN A 316 35.14 24.82 -0.58
CA ASN A 316 35.15 26.21 -0.15
C ASN A 316 33.80 26.73 0.36
N GLY A 317 33.00 25.85 1.02
CA GLY A 317 31.69 26.18 1.56
C GLY A 317 30.56 26.27 0.53
N GLN A 318 30.82 25.95 -0.73
CA GLN A 318 29.80 25.90 -1.78
C GLN A 318 29.48 24.45 -2.17
N ILE A 319 28.18 24.14 -2.36
CA ILE A 319 27.75 22.82 -2.85
C ILE A 319 28.24 22.66 -4.28
N TRP A 320 28.88 21.52 -4.52
CA TRP A 320 29.33 21.12 -5.86
C TRP A 320 28.37 20.10 -6.48
N ALA A 321 28.15 18.97 -5.84
CA ALA A 321 27.24 17.92 -6.32
C ALA A 321 26.74 17.04 -5.16
N ALA A 322 25.66 16.32 -5.38
CA ALA A 322 25.32 15.13 -4.58
C ALA A 322 25.77 13.89 -5.35
N MET A 323 26.38 12.92 -4.66
CA MET A 323 26.93 11.69 -5.27
C MET A 323 26.56 10.46 -4.44
N HIS A 324 26.64 9.29 -5.04
CA HIS A 324 26.56 8.04 -4.29
C HIS A 324 27.81 7.85 -3.43
N VAL A 325 27.62 7.41 -2.19
CA VAL A 325 28.75 7.12 -1.27
C VAL A 325 29.68 6.08 -1.87
N SER A 326 29.15 5.12 -2.66
CA SER A 326 29.94 4.11 -3.37
C SER A 326 30.89 4.69 -4.42
N ASP A 327 30.64 5.92 -4.89
CA ASP A 327 31.45 6.61 -5.88
C ASP A 327 32.45 7.59 -5.22
N LEU A 328 32.68 7.46 -3.91
CA LEU A 328 33.57 8.31 -3.12
C LEU A 328 34.66 7.49 -2.42
N GLU A 329 35.85 8.03 -2.39
CA GLU A 329 36.98 7.54 -1.62
C GLU A 329 37.30 8.53 -0.50
N LYS A 330 37.36 8.08 0.75
CA LYS A 330 37.80 8.90 1.89
C LYS A 330 39.31 9.05 1.87
N ILE A 331 39.80 10.29 2.01
CA ILE A 331 41.21 10.63 1.95
C ILE A 331 41.70 11.35 3.22
#